data_a956e519cb4edacef1ebcedc33db6c9b
#
_entry.id   a956e519cb4edacef1ebcedc33db6c9b
#
_cell.length_a   1.000
_cell.length_b   1.000
_cell.length_c   1.000
_cell.angle_alpha   90.00
_cell.angle_beta   90.00
_cell.angle_gamma   90.00
#
_symmetry.space_group_name_H-M   'P 1'
#
loop_
_entity.id
_entity.type
_entity.pdbx_description
1 polymer ?
#
loop_
_entity_poly.entity_id
_entity_poly.type
_entity_poly.pdbx_seq_one_letter_code
_entity_poly.pdbx_strand_id
1 'polypeptide(L)'
;PLTLIKAPLEEITEREQLTSSGQSNINTALRNVNALLRLTTNLINFERADTYSGSLYVSEYELSTYMEETIDAFRSYANIKHINLTYEISFRYLNVWLDKDKMDSILKNIISNALKYTPDGGNVHVFTSETEDTWSIEVKDTGIGIPASEQKKLFKIHFRGSNAINSKVTGSGIGLLLVGKLVHLHKGKLNFSSMEGKGSCIKITFPKGNKHFRKAIQRPQPKNERIVYSASGVPINASTTSSPASSGIYDKTQQQSQNNSNHQKILIVEDNDELREYLRRTLSEQYNIQVCSNGKEALTIVKEYMPNLVISDIMMPEMRGDELCHILKNDIETSHIPII
;
A
#
# COMPACT_ATOMS: atom_id res chain seq x y z
N PRO A 1 -13.98 -10.89 -0.58
CA PRO A 1 -14.57 -11.31 -1.85
C PRO A 1 -13.68 -11.02 -3.08
N LEU A 2 -13.08 -9.82 -3.22
CA LEU A 2 -12.24 -9.48 -4.39
C LEU A 2 -10.93 -10.27 -4.45
N THR A 3 -10.36 -10.64 -3.33
CA THR A 3 -9.18 -11.51 -3.23
C THR A 3 -9.47 -12.91 -3.77
N LEU A 4 -10.68 -13.43 -3.51
CA LEU A 4 -11.17 -14.72 -4.01
C LEU A 4 -11.36 -14.74 -5.54
N ILE A 5 -11.55 -13.58 -6.16
CA ILE A 5 -11.59 -13.47 -7.62
C ILE A 5 -10.18 -13.34 -8.20
N LYS A 6 -9.32 -12.60 -7.51
CA LYS A 6 -7.95 -12.32 -8.00
C LYS A 6 -7.07 -13.57 -8.00
N ALA A 7 -7.04 -14.28 -6.88
CA ALA A 7 -6.13 -15.39 -6.69
C ALA A 7 -6.34 -16.54 -7.70
N PRO A 8 -7.57 -17.03 -7.99
CA PRO A 8 -7.77 -18.03 -9.05
C PRO A 8 -7.38 -17.54 -10.44
N LEU A 9 -7.59 -16.25 -10.76
CA LEU A 9 -7.19 -15.70 -12.05
C LEU A 9 -5.66 -15.65 -12.21
N GLU A 10 -4.92 -15.36 -11.13
CA GLU A 10 -3.46 -15.41 -11.11
C GLU A 10 -2.97 -16.85 -11.25
N GLU A 11 -3.58 -17.81 -10.53
CA GLU A 11 -3.26 -19.23 -10.63
C GLU A 11 -3.47 -19.78 -12.04
N ILE A 12 -4.58 -19.47 -12.71
CA ILE A 12 -4.82 -19.86 -14.11
C ILE A 12 -3.75 -19.29 -15.03
N THR A 13 -3.33 -18.03 -14.81
CA THR A 13 -2.30 -17.38 -15.63
C THR A 13 -0.93 -18.06 -15.50
N GLU A 14 -0.60 -18.57 -14.31
CA GLU A 14 0.69 -19.18 -14.01
C GLU A 14 0.75 -20.68 -14.34
N ARG A 15 -0.36 -21.40 -14.20
CA ARG A 15 -0.38 -22.86 -14.26
C ARG A 15 -1.00 -23.44 -15.53
N GLU A 16 -1.77 -22.67 -16.29
CA GLU A 16 -2.47 -23.17 -17.47
C GLU A 16 -1.90 -22.62 -18.78
N GLN A 17 -1.83 -23.47 -19.80
CA GLN A 17 -1.51 -23.03 -21.17
C GLN A 17 -2.75 -22.42 -21.82
N LEU A 18 -2.81 -21.10 -21.80
CA LEU A 18 -3.94 -20.34 -22.33
C LEU A 18 -3.75 -20.02 -23.83
N THR A 19 -4.86 -19.98 -24.54
CA THR A 19 -4.87 -19.36 -25.88
C THR A 19 -4.59 -17.83 -25.75
N SER A 20 -4.10 -17.21 -26.83
CA SER A 20 -3.87 -15.75 -26.84
C SER A 20 -5.12 -14.94 -26.45
N SER A 21 -6.31 -15.41 -26.83
CA SER A 21 -7.59 -14.82 -26.44
C SER A 21 -7.88 -15.04 -24.95
N GLY A 22 -7.65 -16.24 -24.42
CA GLY A 22 -7.80 -16.57 -22.99
C GLY A 22 -6.90 -15.71 -22.13
N GLN A 23 -5.62 -15.58 -22.50
CA GLN A 23 -4.65 -14.71 -21.80
C GLN A 23 -5.10 -13.24 -21.78
N SER A 24 -5.61 -12.73 -22.92
CA SER A 24 -6.13 -11.37 -23.00
C SER A 24 -7.33 -11.14 -22.09
N ASN A 25 -8.25 -12.11 -22.03
CA ASN A 25 -9.44 -12.04 -21.19
C ASN A 25 -9.10 -12.07 -19.70
N ILE A 26 -8.20 -12.96 -19.27
CA ILE A 26 -7.75 -13.04 -17.88
C ILE A 26 -6.98 -11.78 -17.47
N ASN A 27 -6.08 -11.27 -18.32
CA ASN A 27 -5.40 -10.02 -18.06
C ASN A 27 -6.39 -8.84 -17.93
N THR A 28 -7.48 -8.86 -18.68
CA THR A 28 -8.55 -7.85 -18.56
C THR A 28 -9.31 -8.00 -17.25
N ALA A 29 -9.66 -9.23 -16.85
CA ALA A 29 -10.31 -9.51 -15.57
C ALA A 29 -9.42 -9.08 -14.38
N LEU A 30 -8.14 -9.45 -14.38
CA LEU A 30 -7.17 -9.05 -13.36
C LEU A 30 -7.02 -7.53 -13.25
N ARG A 31 -6.97 -6.81 -14.39
CA ARG A 31 -6.97 -5.33 -14.36
C ARG A 31 -8.21 -4.76 -13.69
N ASN A 32 -9.39 -5.31 -13.97
CA ASN A 32 -10.65 -4.84 -13.39
C ASN A 32 -10.73 -5.16 -11.89
N VAL A 33 -10.34 -6.36 -11.46
CA VAL A 33 -10.29 -6.74 -10.04
C VAL A 33 -9.33 -5.84 -9.27
N ASN A 34 -8.12 -5.59 -9.80
CA ASN A 34 -7.17 -4.67 -9.19
C ASN A 34 -7.69 -3.22 -9.14
N ALA A 35 -8.48 -2.79 -10.13
CA ALA A 35 -9.14 -1.48 -10.11
C ALA A 35 -10.21 -1.40 -9.01
N LEU A 36 -11.03 -2.45 -8.84
CA LEU A 36 -12.03 -2.54 -7.77
C LEU A 36 -11.39 -2.58 -6.39
N LEU A 37 -10.34 -3.36 -6.19
CA LEU A 37 -9.57 -3.40 -4.94
C LEU A 37 -9.06 -2.00 -4.55
N ARG A 38 -8.51 -1.25 -5.51
CA ARG A 38 -8.08 0.13 -5.25
C ARG A 38 -9.23 1.06 -4.90
N LEU A 39 -10.37 0.94 -5.58
CA LEU A 39 -11.57 1.74 -5.28
C LEU A 39 -12.07 1.47 -3.86
N THR A 40 -12.17 0.20 -3.48
CA THR A 40 -12.61 -0.23 -2.15
C THR A 40 -11.64 0.24 -1.07
N THR A 41 -10.34 0.06 -1.28
CA THR A 41 -9.31 0.54 -0.34
C THR A 41 -9.36 2.05 -0.17
N ASN A 42 -9.52 2.80 -1.27
CA ASN A 42 -9.65 4.25 -1.22
C ASN A 42 -10.92 4.69 -0.48
N LEU A 43 -12.04 3.99 -0.68
CA LEU A 43 -13.30 4.25 0.02
C LEU A 43 -13.17 3.98 1.53
N ILE A 44 -12.59 2.85 1.91
CA ILE A 44 -12.33 2.51 3.32
C ILE A 44 -11.40 3.55 3.97
N ASN A 45 -10.33 3.97 3.28
CA ASN A 45 -9.42 5.00 3.78
C ASN A 45 -10.13 6.36 3.89
N PHE A 46 -11.06 6.66 2.99
CA PHE A 46 -11.88 7.86 3.05
C PHE A 46 -12.84 7.83 4.25
N GLU A 47 -13.59 6.74 4.45
CA GLU A 47 -14.48 6.57 5.61
C GLU A 47 -13.69 6.56 6.92
N ARG A 48 -12.54 5.89 6.96
CA ARG A 48 -11.65 5.94 8.11
C ARG A 48 -11.16 7.35 8.40
N ALA A 49 -10.86 8.17 7.40
CA ALA A 49 -10.49 9.57 7.59
C ALA A 49 -11.66 10.44 8.11
N ASP A 50 -12.93 10.04 7.88
CA ASP A 50 -14.11 10.70 8.42
C ASP A 50 -14.49 10.20 9.83
N THR A 51 -14.44 8.88 10.05
CA THR A 51 -14.89 8.22 11.30
C THR A 51 -13.82 8.30 12.39
N TYR A 52 -12.55 8.23 12.02
CA TYR A 52 -11.45 8.48 12.95
C TYR A 52 -11.19 9.99 13.00
N SER A 53 -11.91 10.69 13.87
CA SER A 53 -11.55 12.02 14.35
C SER A 53 -10.16 11.95 15.01
N GLY A 54 -9.17 11.63 14.20
CA GLY A 54 -7.79 12.03 14.22
C GLY A 54 -6.84 11.54 15.26
N SER A 55 -6.71 10.25 15.48
CA SER A 55 -5.44 9.80 16.06
C SER A 55 -4.36 9.84 14.99
N LEU A 56 -3.54 10.89 15.01
CA LEU A 56 -2.26 10.90 14.29
C LEU A 56 -1.23 10.17 15.16
N TYR A 57 -0.45 9.31 14.52
CA TYR A 57 0.71 8.67 15.12
C TYR A 57 1.97 9.35 14.59
N VAL A 58 2.38 10.39 15.26
CA VAL A 58 3.49 11.24 14.79
C VAL A 58 4.81 10.82 15.38
N SER A 59 5.85 10.83 14.54
CA SER A 59 7.24 10.66 14.91
C SER A 59 8.08 11.73 14.23
N GLU A 60 9.29 11.93 14.72
CA GLU A 60 10.25 12.86 14.13
C GLU A 60 11.00 12.18 12.98
N TYR A 61 11.08 12.85 11.84
CA TYR A 61 11.79 12.37 10.63
C TYR A 61 12.69 13.47 10.10
N GLU A 62 13.84 13.08 9.58
CA GLU A 62 14.69 13.95 8.77
C GLU A 62 14.09 14.07 7.37
N LEU A 63 13.66 15.28 7.01
CA LEU A 63 12.81 15.50 5.83
C LEU A 63 13.55 15.25 4.51
N SER A 64 14.85 15.55 4.42
CA SER A 64 15.61 15.35 3.18
C SER A 64 15.68 13.87 2.82
N THR A 65 16.11 13.04 3.77
CA THR A 65 16.18 11.57 3.61
C THR A 65 14.82 10.99 3.28
N TYR A 66 13.78 11.41 4.01
CA TYR A 66 12.42 10.94 3.78
C TYR A 66 11.91 11.27 2.37
N MET A 67 12.18 12.49 1.89
CA MET A 67 11.76 12.91 0.54
C MET A 67 12.55 12.19 -0.55
N GLU A 68 13.87 12.03 -0.38
CA GLU A 68 14.71 11.29 -1.33
C GLU A 68 14.24 9.86 -1.50
N GLU A 69 14.04 9.12 -0.40
CA GLU A 69 13.51 7.75 -0.43
C GLU A 69 12.14 7.67 -1.12
N THR A 70 11.26 8.61 -0.81
CA THR A 70 9.91 8.66 -1.38
C THR A 70 9.95 8.92 -2.89
N ILE A 71 10.76 9.87 -3.35
CA ILE A 71 10.84 10.24 -4.77
C ILE A 71 11.52 9.13 -5.58
N ASP A 72 12.58 8.54 -5.03
CA ASP A 72 13.31 7.43 -5.68
C ASP A 72 12.40 6.23 -5.95
N ALA A 73 11.41 5.98 -5.10
CA ALA A 73 10.41 4.94 -5.33
C ALA A 73 9.58 5.13 -6.62
N PHE A 74 9.49 6.36 -7.14
CA PHE A 74 8.77 6.67 -8.38
C PHE A 74 9.65 6.72 -9.64
N ARG A 75 10.99 6.65 -9.52
CA ARG A 75 11.92 6.76 -10.67
C ARG A 75 11.66 5.70 -11.74
N SER A 76 11.45 4.44 -11.33
CA SER A 76 11.17 3.36 -12.28
C SER A 76 9.92 3.65 -13.11
N TYR A 77 8.87 4.16 -12.48
CA TYR A 77 7.64 4.50 -13.18
C TYR A 77 7.80 5.72 -14.10
N ALA A 78 8.52 6.74 -13.65
CA ALA A 78 8.86 7.91 -14.46
C ALA A 78 9.67 7.51 -15.70
N ASN A 79 10.67 6.63 -15.55
CA ASN A 79 11.48 6.12 -16.65
C ASN A 79 10.66 5.34 -17.69
N ILE A 80 9.76 4.46 -17.26
CA ILE A 80 8.86 3.70 -18.16
C ILE A 80 7.99 4.65 -19.01
N LYS A 81 7.58 5.78 -18.46
CA LYS A 81 6.79 6.81 -19.13
C LYS A 81 7.65 7.89 -19.81
N HIS A 82 8.94 7.75 -19.84
CA HIS A 82 9.88 8.77 -20.35
C HIS A 82 9.65 10.18 -19.77
N ILE A 83 9.21 10.26 -18.51
CA ILE A 83 8.98 11.52 -17.80
C ILE A 83 10.25 11.89 -17.03
N ASN A 84 10.70 13.14 -17.19
CA ASN A 84 11.80 13.68 -16.41
C ASN A 84 11.32 14.04 -14.99
N LEU A 85 11.59 13.15 -14.02
CA LEU A 85 11.29 13.38 -12.61
C LEU A 85 12.51 13.97 -11.91
N THR A 86 12.41 15.23 -11.53
CA THR A 86 13.45 15.98 -10.81
C THR A 86 12.98 16.40 -9.43
N TYR A 87 13.92 16.59 -8.50
CA TYR A 87 13.60 17.13 -7.18
C TYR A 87 14.70 18.08 -6.70
N GLU A 88 14.29 19.03 -5.88
CA GLU A 88 15.16 20.03 -5.25
C GLU A 88 14.76 20.20 -3.79
N ILE A 89 15.75 20.15 -2.90
CA ILE A 89 15.60 20.36 -1.47
C ILE A 89 16.35 21.63 -1.08
N SER A 90 15.62 22.66 -0.62
CA SER A 90 16.20 23.99 -0.35
C SER A 90 16.89 24.11 1.01
N PHE A 91 16.95 23.04 1.78
CA PHE A 91 17.59 23.01 3.10
C PHE A 91 18.53 21.79 3.21
N ARG A 92 19.53 21.89 4.08
CA ARG A 92 20.52 20.81 4.26
C ARG A 92 20.03 19.74 5.25
N TYR A 93 19.32 20.17 6.28
CA TYR A 93 18.85 19.30 7.36
C TYR A 93 17.61 19.92 8.01
N LEU A 94 16.53 19.16 8.08
CA LEU A 94 15.29 19.60 8.73
C LEU A 94 14.56 18.42 9.35
N ASN A 95 14.43 18.42 10.67
CA ASN A 95 13.56 17.48 11.37
C ASN A 95 12.12 17.98 11.41
N VAL A 96 11.20 17.12 11.02
CA VAL A 96 9.76 17.38 11.01
C VAL A 96 9.00 16.29 11.74
N TRP A 97 7.91 16.68 12.37
CA TRP A 97 6.97 15.75 13.00
C TRP A 97 5.84 15.43 12.02
N LEU A 98 5.66 14.13 11.71
CA LEU A 98 4.61 13.69 10.80
C LEU A 98 4.16 12.25 11.14
N ASP A 99 2.96 11.88 10.69
CA ASP A 99 2.48 10.50 10.62
C ASP A 99 2.93 9.94 9.26
N LYS A 100 3.90 9.01 9.28
CA LYS A 100 4.53 8.48 8.06
C LYS A 100 3.51 7.85 7.11
N ASP A 101 2.63 6.99 7.59
CA ASP A 101 1.67 6.27 6.75
C ASP A 101 0.72 7.23 6.01
N LYS A 102 0.29 8.28 6.71
CA LYS A 102 -0.58 9.29 6.13
C LYS A 102 0.16 10.22 5.20
N MET A 103 1.41 10.57 5.52
CA MET A 103 2.26 11.38 4.64
C MET A 103 2.64 10.61 3.37
N ASP A 104 2.99 9.32 3.47
CA ASP A 104 3.21 8.44 2.33
C ASP A 104 1.97 8.38 1.43
N SER A 105 0.76 8.32 2.02
CA SER A 105 -0.49 8.38 1.26
C SER A 105 -0.69 9.72 0.55
N ILE A 106 -0.35 10.85 1.18
CA ILE A 106 -0.40 12.19 0.56
C ILE A 106 0.55 12.23 -0.64
N LEU A 107 1.83 11.93 -0.44
CA LEU A 107 2.86 12.01 -1.46
C LEU A 107 2.59 11.06 -2.62
N LYS A 108 2.19 9.82 -2.32
CA LYS A 108 1.79 8.83 -3.33
C LYS A 108 0.67 9.36 -4.22
N ASN A 109 -0.38 9.94 -3.65
CA ASN A 109 -1.48 10.47 -4.45
C ASN A 109 -1.05 11.64 -5.34
N ILE A 110 -0.23 12.56 -4.82
CA ILE A 110 0.18 13.76 -5.56
C ILE A 110 1.18 13.40 -6.66
N ILE A 111 2.26 12.66 -6.32
CA ILE A 111 3.33 12.33 -7.28
C ILE A 111 2.81 11.38 -8.35
N SER A 112 2.02 10.35 -7.97
CA SER A 112 1.43 9.43 -8.95
C SER A 112 0.44 10.14 -9.88
N ASN A 113 -0.32 11.12 -9.41
CA ASN A 113 -1.17 11.94 -10.27
C ASN A 113 -0.34 12.81 -11.23
N ALA A 114 0.69 13.48 -10.77
CA ALA A 114 1.59 14.26 -11.60
C ALA A 114 2.17 13.40 -12.74
N LEU A 115 2.76 12.24 -12.41
CA LEU A 115 3.32 11.30 -13.40
C LEU A 115 2.25 10.71 -14.34
N LYS A 116 1.05 10.48 -13.82
CA LYS A 116 -0.05 9.87 -14.56
C LYS A 116 -0.63 10.79 -15.63
N TYR A 117 -0.78 12.07 -15.31
CA TYR A 117 -1.40 13.07 -16.19
C TYR A 117 -0.39 13.88 -17.01
N THR A 118 0.90 13.62 -16.84
CA THR A 118 1.95 14.15 -17.68
C THR A 118 2.14 13.23 -18.89
N PRO A 119 2.13 13.76 -20.12
CA PRO A 119 2.47 13.00 -21.33
C PRO A 119 3.91 12.52 -21.33
N ASP A 120 4.21 11.54 -22.18
CA ASP A 120 5.58 11.07 -22.42
C ASP A 120 6.49 12.23 -22.84
N GLY A 121 7.70 12.27 -22.31
CA GLY A 121 8.66 13.35 -22.51
C GLY A 121 8.41 14.61 -21.68
N GLY A 122 7.37 14.64 -20.86
CA GLY A 122 7.07 15.77 -19.98
C GLY A 122 7.94 15.78 -18.71
N ASN A 123 7.68 16.77 -17.84
CA ASN A 123 8.46 16.98 -16.62
C ASN A 123 7.55 16.95 -15.39
N VAL A 124 8.06 16.37 -14.33
CA VAL A 124 7.53 16.46 -12.97
C VAL A 124 8.65 16.93 -12.05
N HIS A 125 8.41 18.02 -11.34
CA HIS A 125 9.37 18.59 -10.41
C HIS A 125 8.80 18.63 -9.00
N VAL A 126 9.56 18.10 -8.04
CA VAL A 126 9.24 18.13 -6.62
C VAL A 126 10.19 19.09 -5.93
N PHE A 127 9.66 20.09 -5.25
CA PHE A 127 10.42 21.09 -4.54
C PHE A 127 10.03 21.12 -3.07
N THR A 128 11.03 21.09 -2.17
CA THR A 128 10.81 21.26 -0.74
C THR A 128 11.49 22.52 -0.25
N SER A 129 10.78 23.27 0.60
CA SER A 129 11.30 24.50 1.18
C SER A 129 10.85 24.68 2.62
N GLU A 130 11.57 25.52 3.35
CA GLU A 130 11.23 25.89 4.72
C GLU A 130 11.19 27.40 4.92
N THR A 131 10.45 27.83 5.91
CA THR A 131 10.48 29.17 6.52
C THR A 131 10.80 29.01 8.00
N GLU A 132 10.78 30.10 8.77
CA GLU A 132 10.97 30.04 10.21
C GLU A 132 9.95 29.10 10.87
N ASP A 133 8.68 29.20 10.55
CA ASP A 133 7.57 28.49 11.21
C ASP A 133 7.02 27.30 10.45
N THR A 134 7.31 27.17 9.15
CA THR A 134 6.68 26.18 8.28
C THR A 134 7.69 25.50 7.36
N TRP A 135 7.28 24.34 6.86
CA TRP A 135 7.94 23.65 5.73
C TRP A 135 6.88 23.30 4.68
N SER A 136 7.29 23.17 3.44
CA SER A 136 6.38 22.91 2.34
C SER A 136 6.95 21.95 1.32
N ILE A 137 6.04 21.21 0.68
CA ILE A 137 6.29 20.36 -0.47
C ILE A 137 5.47 20.90 -1.62
N GLU A 138 6.10 21.11 -2.77
CA GLU A 138 5.46 21.55 -4.01
C GLU A 138 5.75 20.52 -5.09
N VAL A 139 4.70 20.03 -5.75
CA VAL A 139 4.79 19.12 -6.90
C VAL A 139 4.20 19.84 -8.10
N LYS A 140 5.02 20.06 -9.12
CA LYS A 140 4.68 20.73 -10.37
C LYS A 140 4.84 19.77 -11.53
N ASP A 141 3.84 19.68 -12.38
CA ASP A 141 3.86 18.88 -13.61
C ASP A 141 3.63 19.74 -14.85
N THR A 142 4.05 19.23 -16.01
CA THR A 142 3.77 19.79 -17.34
C THR A 142 2.69 18.99 -18.06
N GLY A 143 1.72 18.47 -17.30
CA GLY A 143 0.66 17.62 -17.79
C GLY A 143 -0.46 18.33 -18.52
N ILE A 144 -1.57 17.61 -18.70
CA ILE A 144 -2.76 18.11 -19.42
C ILE A 144 -3.42 19.29 -18.73
N GLY A 145 -3.08 19.57 -17.47
CA GLY A 145 -3.72 20.61 -16.66
C GLY A 145 -5.21 20.36 -16.43
N ILE A 146 -5.89 21.35 -15.82
CA ILE A 146 -7.30 21.25 -15.47
C ILE A 146 -8.01 22.55 -15.81
N PRO A 147 -9.15 22.52 -16.55
CA PRO A 147 -9.94 23.69 -16.89
C PRO A 147 -10.33 24.50 -15.66
N ALA A 148 -10.29 25.83 -15.74
CA ALA A 148 -10.60 26.73 -14.61
C ALA A 148 -11.99 26.51 -14.02
N SER A 149 -12.98 26.17 -14.86
CA SER A 149 -14.38 25.87 -14.47
C SER A 149 -14.49 24.61 -13.59
N GLU A 150 -13.52 23.72 -13.64
CA GLU A 150 -13.51 22.43 -12.96
C GLU A 150 -12.65 22.42 -11.69
N GLN A 151 -11.71 23.34 -11.53
CA GLN A 151 -10.76 23.35 -10.41
C GLN A 151 -11.44 23.37 -9.04
N LYS A 152 -12.55 24.11 -8.88
CA LYS A 152 -13.31 24.14 -7.62
C LYS A 152 -13.99 22.81 -7.25
N LYS A 153 -14.08 21.89 -8.20
CA LYS A 153 -14.72 20.57 -8.00
C LYS A 153 -13.72 19.48 -7.64
N LEU A 154 -12.40 19.71 -7.78
CA LEU A 154 -11.34 18.72 -7.61
C LEU A 154 -11.30 18.04 -6.24
N PHE A 155 -11.74 18.76 -5.22
CA PHE A 155 -11.79 18.25 -3.85
C PHE A 155 -13.17 17.71 -3.47
N LYS A 156 -14.07 17.48 -4.46
CA LYS A 156 -15.35 16.80 -4.26
C LYS A 156 -15.23 15.32 -4.54
N ILE A 157 -16.12 14.53 -3.93
CA ILE A 157 -16.18 13.07 -4.09
C ILE A 157 -16.42 12.73 -5.57
N HIS A 158 -15.65 11.76 -6.08
CA HIS A 158 -15.76 11.20 -7.44
C HIS A 158 -15.60 12.21 -8.59
N PHE A 159 -14.98 13.36 -8.34
CA PHE A 159 -14.75 14.30 -9.42
C PHE A 159 -13.52 13.92 -10.26
N ARG A 160 -13.67 13.96 -11.58
CA ARG A 160 -12.58 13.84 -12.57
C ARG A 160 -12.78 14.92 -13.63
N GLY A 161 -11.70 15.59 -14.01
CA GLY A 161 -11.73 16.56 -15.08
C GLY A 161 -12.17 15.95 -16.41
N SER A 162 -12.89 16.68 -17.22
CA SER A 162 -13.37 16.22 -18.53
C SER A 162 -12.24 15.80 -19.47
N ASN A 163 -11.13 16.54 -19.45
CA ASN A 163 -9.93 16.21 -20.21
C ASN A 163 -9.24 14.92 -19.72
N ALA A 164 -9.31 14.61 -18.42
CA ALA A 164 -8.80 13.36 -17.86
C ALA A 164 -9.67 12.14 -18.19
N ILE A 165 -10.97 12.32 -18.35
CA ILE A 165 -11.89 11.27 -18.80
C ILE A 165 -11.57 10.89 -20.25
N ASN A 166 -11.34 11.86 -21.09
CA ASN A 166 -11.04 11.68 -22.52
C ASN A 166 -9.65 11.05 -22.78
N SER A 167 -8.72 11.16 -21.84
CA SER A 167 -7.33 10.71 -21.96
C SER A 167 -7.10 9.20 -21.69
N LYS A 168 -8.14 8.35 -21.55
CA LYS A 168 -8.09 6.93 -21.20
C LYS A 168 -7.34 6.62 -19.88
N VAL A 169 -7.03 7.61 -19.08
CA VAL A 169 -6.29 7.49 -17.83
C VAL A 169 -7.24 7.07 -16.70
N THR A 170 -7.07 5.90 -16.13
CA THR A 170 -7.96 5.34 -15.08
C THR A 170 -7.74 6.03 -13.73
N GLY A 171 -8.81 6.43 -13.01
CA GLY A 171 -8.71 7.01 -11.67
C GLY A 171 -10.05 7.00 -10.92
N SER A 172 -10.01 6.94 -9.59
CA SER A 172 -11.19 6.89 -8.71
C SER A 172 -11.84 8.24 -8.43
N GLY A 173 -11.10 9.35 -8.63
CA GLY A 173 -11.56 10.70 -8.24
C GLY A 173 -11.60 10.95 -6.72
N ILE A 174 -11.04 10.06 -5.90
CA ILE A 174 -11.03 10.15 -4.42
C ILE A 174 -9.67 10.65 -3.90
N GLY A 175 -8.60 10.46 -4.67
CA GLY A 175 -7.22 10.70 -4.21
C GLY A 175 -6.95 12.11 -3.70
N LEU A 176 -7.35 13.15 -4.44
CA LEU A 176 -7.14 14.56 -4.03
C LEU A 176 -8.02 14.96 -2.84
N LEU A 177 -9.23 14.41 -2.73
CA LEU A 177 -10.08 14.61 -1.56
C LEU A 177 -9.42 14.04 -0.31
N LEU A 178 -8.86 12.82 -0.40
CA LEU A 178 -8.11 12.19 0.69
C LEU A 178 -6.88 13.03 1.07
N VAL A 179 -6.13 13.53 0.10
CA VAL A 179 -5.01 14.45 0.34
C VAL A 179 -5.46 15.67 1.14
N GLY A 180 -6.54 16.31 0.75
CA GLY A 180 -7.08 17.48 1.48
C GLY A 180 -7.39 17.15 2.96
N LYS A 181 -8.03 16.01 3.23
CA LYS A 181 -8.35 15.56 4.59
C LYS A 181 -7.08 15.26 5.42
N LEU A 182 -6.14 14.51 4.84
CA LEU A 182 -4.90 14.14 5.53
C LEU A 182 -4.00 15.35 5.81
N VAL A 183 -3.93 16.31 4.89
CA VAL A 183 -3.25 17.59 5.08
C VAL A 183 -3.89 18.39 6.23
N HIS A 184 -5.22 18.45 6.27
CA HIS A 184 -5.95 19.11 7.34
C HIS A 184 -5.73 18.46 8.72
N LEU A 185 -5.67 17.12 8.78
CA LEU A 185 -5.32 16.39 10.00
C LEU A 185 -3.94 16.79 10.52
N HIS A 186 -2.95 16.94 9.64
CA HIS A 186 -1.61 17.44 9.98
C HIS A 186 -1.55 18.95 10.24
N LYS A 187 -2.71 19.65 10.29
CA LYS A 187 -2.80 21.12 10.44
C LYS A 187 -2.09 21.88 9.31
N GLY A 188 -1.92 21.24 8.18
CA GLY A 188 -1.34 21.83 6.98
C GLY A 188 -2.36 22.63 6.15
N LYS A 189 -1.83 23.33 5.16
CA LYS A 189 -2.58 24.08 4.13
C LYS A 189 -2.25 23.51 2.76
N LEU A 190 -3.26 23.33 1.91
CA LEU A 190 -3.12 22.88 0.55
C LEU A 190 -3.49 24.00 -0.41
N ASN A 191 -2.57 24.34 -1.31
CA ASN A 191 -2.79 25.26 -2.42
C ASN A 191 -2.68 24.49 -3.73
N PHE A 192 -3.57 24.78 -4.66
CA PHE A 192 -3.63 24.15 -5.98
C PHE A 192 -3.75 25.22 -7.04
N SER A 193 -2.97 25.11 -8.11
CA SER A 193 -3.10 25.90 -9.31
C SER A 193 -2.91 25.03 -10.54
N SER A 194 -3.64 25.28 -11.60
CA SER A 194 -3.54 24.53 -12.85
C SER A 194 -3.95 25.38 -14.03
N MET A 195 -3.37 25.11 -15.18
CA MET A 195 -3.76 25.68 -16.45
C MET A 195 -3.85 24.58 -17.48
N GLU A 196 -4.99 24.48 -18.14
CA GLU A 196 -5.23 23.50 -19.19
C GLU A 196 -4.14 23.56 -20.27
N GLY A 197 -3.58 22.41 -20.62
CA GLY A 197 -2.47 22.26 -21.57
C GLY A 197 -1.09 22.72 -21.06
N LYS A 198 -0.96 23.22 -19.82
CA LYS A 198 0.32 23.66 -19.25
C LYS A 198 0.73 22.93 -17.98
N GLY A 199 -0.17 22.14 -17.40
CA GLY A 199 0.09 21.35 -16.22
C GLY A 199 -0.54 21.88 -14.94
N SER A 200 -0.14 21.32 -13.81
CA SER A 200 -0.66 21.62 -12.48
C SER A 200 0.47 21.81 -11.46
N CYS A 201 0.14 22.51 -10.39
CA CYS A 201 1.02 22.70 -9.24
C CYS A 201 0.21 22.49 -7.97
N ILE A 202 0.67 21.57 -7.12
CA ILE A 202 0.12 21.34 -5.78
C ILE A 202 1.19 21.70 -4.76
N LYS A 203 0.89 22.64 -3.87
CA LYS A 203 1.75 23.03 -2.76
C LYS A 203 1.08 22.72 -1.45
N ILE A 204 1.76 21.97 -0.59
CA ILE A 204 1.31 21.64 0.77
C ILE A 204 2.28 22.27 1.75
N THR A 205 1.75 22.98 2.74
CA THR A 205 2.54 23.66 3.76
C THR A 205 2.12 23.15 5.14
N PHE A 206 3.10 22.80 5.97
CA PHE A 206 2.89 22.28 7.31
C PHE A 206 3.62 23.17 8.35
N PRO A 207 3.09 23.29 9.58
CA PRO A 207 3.81 23.95 10.66
C PRO A 207 4.98 23.09 11.14
N LYS A 208 6.06 23.74 11.57
CA LYS A 208 7.21 23.10 12.22
C LYS A 208 6.90 22.69 13.67
N GLY A 209 7.69 21.73 14.16
CA GLY A 209 7.58 21.23 15.55
C GLY A 209 6.36 20.34 15.78
N ASN A 210 6.08 20.05 17.04
CA ASN A 210 5.03 19.09 17.44
C ASN A 210 3.89 19.69 18.28
N LYS A 211 3.95 20.98 18.62
CA LYS A 211 2.98 21.64 19.54
C LYS A 211 1.54 21.61 19.01
N HIS A 212 1.37 21.57 17.71
CA HIS A 212 0.06 21.52 17.04
C HIS A 212 -0.57 20.12 17.05
N PHE A 213 0.19 19.07 17.43
CA PHE A 213 -0.26 17.68 17.54
C PHE A 213 -0.69 17.28 18.96
N ARG A 214 -1.33 18.16 19.72
CA ARG A 214 -1.68 17.95 21.14
C ARG A 214 -2.49 16.68 21.45
N LYS A 215 -3.20 16.13 20.45
CA LYS A 215 -3.98 14.89 20.56
C LYS A 215 -3.33 13.70 19.85
N ALA A 216 -2.13 13.88 19.30
CA ALA A 216 -1.44 12.82 18.57
C ALA A 216 -0.70 11.89 19.53
N ILE A 217 -0.66 10.61 19.19
CA ILE A 217 0.14 9.62 19.91
C ILE A 217 1.55 9.65 19.30
N GLN A 218 2.56 9.94 20.12
CA GLN A 218 3.96 9.87 19.69
C GLN A 218 4.40 8.40 19.67
N ARG A 219 5.01 7.95 18.57
CA ARG A 219 5.60 6.62 18.44
C ARG A 219 7.12 6.72 18.28
N PRO A 220 7.90 5.73 18.76
CA PRO A 220 9.31 5.62 18.39
C PRO A 220 9.43 5.41 16.88
N GLN A 221 10.51 5.93 16.27
CA GLN A 221 10.76 5.77 14.84
C GLN A 221 10.76 4.28 14.44
N PRO A 222 10.00 3.87 13.42
CA PRO A 222 10.15 2.55 12.84
C PRO A 222 11.51 2.44 12.13
N LYS A 223 12.13 1.26 12.18
CA LYS A 223 13.34 0.99 11.39
C LYS A 223 12.98 1.06 9.90
N ASN A 224 13.83 1.75 9.13
CA ASN A 224 13.62 2.01 7.69
C ASN A 224 13.45 0.70 6.90
N GLU A 225 12.25 0.47 6.38
CA GLU A 225 12.00 -0.47 5.30
C GLU A 225 11.83 0.32 3.99
N ARG A 226 12.67 0.05 2.99
CA ARG A 226 12.55 0.69 1.67
C ARG A 226 11.31 0.17 0.96
N ILE A 227 10.39 1.06 0.64
CA ILE A 227 9.20 0.76 -0.14
C ILE A 227 9.43 1.19 -1.58
N VAL A 228 9.38 0.25 -2.53
CA VAL A 228 9.41 0.51 -3.98
C VAL A 228 7.99 0.40 -4.53
N TYR A 229 7.59 1.33 -5.39
CA TYR A 229 6.25 1.32 -5.99
C TYR A 229 6.29 0.75 -7.41
N SER A 230 5.32 -0.13 -7.74
CA SER A 230 5.11 -0.62 -9.10
C SER A 230 4.50 0.45 -10.02
N ALA A 231 4.50 0.21 -11.33
CA ALA A 231 3.86 1.06 -12.33
C ALA A 231 2.37 1.33 -12.06
N SER A 232 1.70 0.47 -11.29
CA SER A 232 0.32 0.66 -10.81
C SER A 232 0.23 1.46 -9.51
N GLY A 233 1.36 1.94 -8.96
CA GLY A 233 1.41 2.66 -7.69
C GLY A 233 1.21 1.76 -6.45
N VAL A 234 1.41 0.44 -6.57
CA VAL A 234 1.37 -0.52 -5.47
C VAL A 234 2.77 -0.67 -4.89
N PRO A 235 2.96 -0.63 -3.55
CA PRO A 235 4.27 -0.88 -2.93
C PRO A 235 4.75 -2.30 -3.25
N ILE A 236 6.02 -2.42 -3.66
CA ILE A 236 6.71 -3.70 -3.82
C ILE A 236 7.71 -3.80 -2.66
N ASN A 237 7.57 -4.81 -1.81
CA ASN A 237 8.55 -5.06 -0.76
C ASN A 237 9.90 -5.42 -1.40
N ALA A 238 10.94 -4.64 -1.11
CA ALA A 238 12.28 -4.77 -1.70
C ALA A 238 13.06 -6.02 -1.25
N SER A 239 12.44 -6.99 -0.58
CA SER A 239 13.09 -8.17 -0.04
C SER A 239 13.28 -9.34 -1.03
N THR A 240 12.93 -9.17 -2.33
CA THR A 240 13.00 -10.28 -3.31
C THR A 240 13.98 -10.08 -4.46
N THR A 241 14.90 -9.10 -4.42
CA THR A 241 15.92 -8.96 -5.48
C THR A 241 17.30 -8.75 -4.92
N SER A 242 17.94 -9.81 -4.43
CA SER A 242 19.40 -9.95 -4.51
C SER A 242 19.82 -11.38 -4.16
N SER A 243 20.04 -12.20 -5.16
CA SER A 243 21.05 -13.24 -5.09
C SER A 243 21.69 -13.38 -6.48
N PRO A 244 23.00 -13.16 -6.59
CA PRO A 244 23.71 -13.45 -7.82
C PRO A 244 23.88 -14.95 -7.96
N ALA A 245 23.70 -15.43 -9.19
CA ALA A 245 23.98 -16.78 -9.61
C ALA A 245 25.40 -17.23 -9.21
N SER A 246 25.49 -18.28 -8.40
CA SER A 246 26.66 -19.12 -8.36
C SER A 246 26.26 -20.51 -8.85
N SER A 247 26.76 -20.82 -10.03
CA SER A 247 26.77 -22.15 -10.64
C SER A 247 27.45 -23.15 -9.71
N GLY A 248 26.69 -24.11 -9.23
CA GLY A 248 27.20 -25.29 -8.56
C GLY A 248 26.44 -26.50 -9.06
N ILE A 249 27.08 -27.26 -9.96
CA ILE A 249 26.69 -28.59 -10.41
C ILE A 249 26.69 -29.51 -9.18
N TYR A 250 25.56 -30.09 -8.84
CA TYR A 250 25.53 -31.28 -7.97
C TYR A 250 24.70 -32.38 -8.61
N ASP A 251 25.38 -33.48 -8.72
CA ASP A 251 24.98 -34.78 -9.26
C ASP A 251 23.70 -35.35 -8.66
N LYS A 252 22.93 -35.96 -9.54
CA LYS A 252 21.82 -36.84 -9.18
C LYS A 252 22.39 -38.12 -8.61
N THR A 253 22.25 -38.35 -7.31
CA THR A 253 22.32 -39.68 -6.73
C THR A 253 21.02 -39.94 -6.00
N GLN A 254 20.29 -40.92 -6.50
CA GLN A 254 19.11 -41.51 -5.89
C GLN A 254 19.45 -42.07 -4.52
N GLN A 255 18.79 -41.60 -3.49
CA GLN A 255 18.58 -42.38 -2.28
C GLN A 255 17.12 -42.24 -1.84
N GLN A 256 16.40 -43.33 -2.03
CA GLN A 256 15.12 -43.56 -1.36
C GLN A 256 15.38 -43.56 0.14
N SER A 257 14.85 -42.57 0.83
CA SER A 257 14.74 -42.58 2.27
C SER A 257 13.29 -42.29 2.63
N GLN A 258 12.72 -43.17 3.40
CA GLN A 258 11.36 -43.16 3.92
C GLN A 258 11.02 -41.79 4.53
N ASN A 259 10.05 -41.13 3.94
CA ASN A 259 9.53 -39.84 4.38
C ASN A 259 8.64 -40.01 5.63
N ASN A 260 9.20 -39.80 6.81
CA ASN A 260 8.46 -39.11 7.87
C ASN A 260 8.58 -37.61 7.61
N SER A 261 7.75 -37.10 6.72
CA SER A 261 7.66 -35.65 6.45
C SER A 261 7.00 -34.96 7.64
N ASN A 262 7.83 -34.41 8.51
CA ASN A 262 7.41 -33.53 9.59
C ASN A 262 6.98 -32.17 8.96
N HIS A 263 5.83 -32.16 8.24
CA HIS A 263 5.29 -30.94 7.67
C HIS A 263 4.93 -30.00 8.81
N GLN A 264 5.39 -28.75 8.72
CA GLN A 264 5.05 -27.73 9.71
C GLN A 264 3.53 -27.55 9.76
N LYS A 265 3.01 -27.38 10.97
CA LYS A 265 1.57 -27.27 11.26
C LYS A 265 1.14 -25.80 11.19
N ILE A 266 0.13 -25.49 10.41
CA ILE A 266 -0.46 -24.15 10.33
C ILE A 266 -1.94 -24.22 10.69
N LEU A 267 -2.39 -23.31 11.55
CA LEU A 267 -3.80 -23.08 11.81
C LEU A 267 -4.26 -21.85 11.06
N ILE A 268 -5.33 -21.98 10.28
CA ILE A 268 -5.98 -20.87 9.57
C ILE A 268 -7.31 -20.59 10.24
N VAL A 269 -7.53 -19.34 10.62
CA VAL A 269 -8.75 -18.85 11.29
C VAL A 269 -9.38 -17.79 10.39
N GLU A 270 -10.46 -18.15 9.73
CA GLU A 270 -11.11 -17.33 8.68
C GLU A 270 -12.60 -17.62 8.67
N ASP A 271 -13.46 -16.61 8.76
CA ASP A 271 -14.91 -16.79 8.80
C ASP A 271 -15.52 -17.03 7.42
N ASN A 272 -14.86 -16.56 6.35
CA ASN A 272 -15.31 -16.80 4.98
C ASN A 272 -14.95 -18.22 4.52
N ASP A 273 -15.98 -19.07 4.32
CA ASP A 273 -15.82 -20.47 3.93
C ASP A 273 -15.02 -20.66 2.63
N GLU A 274 -15.22 -19.80 1.63
CA GLU A 274 -14.55 -19.89 0.33
C GLU A 274 -13.07 -19.51 0.44
N LEU A 275 -12.74 -18.47 1.20
CA LEU A 275 -11.35 -18.05 1.43
C LEU A 275 -10.61 -19.08 2.30
N ARG A 276 -11.28 -19.59 3.34
CA ARG A 276 -10.73 -20.63 4.22
C ARG A 276 -10.38 -21.88 3.44
N GLU A 277 -11.26 -22.34 2.55
CA GLU A 277 -11.03 -23.53 1.72
C GLU A 277 -9.94 -23.27 0.66
N TYR A 278 -9.91 -22.07 0.06
CA TYR A 278 -8.85 -21.68 -0.88
C TYR A 278 -7.47 -21.71 -0.21
N LEU A 279 -7.32 -21.08 0.96
CA LEU A 279 -6.08 -21.08 1.73
C LEU A 279 -5.67 -22.49 2.14
N ARG A 280 -6.62 -23.31 2.61
CA ARG A 280 -6.39 -24.70 2.96
C ARG A 280 -5.81 -25.48 1.77
N ARG A 281 -6.45 -25.40 0.61
CA ARG A 281 -6.02 -26.09 -0.61
C ARG A 281 -4.62 -25.65 -1.06
N THR A 282 -4.37 -24.34 -1.08
CA THR A 282 -3.10 -23.78 -1.56
C THR A 282 -1.92 -24.16 -0.67
N LEU A 283 -2.11 -24.17 0.65
CA LEU A 283 -1.02 -24.44 1.60
C LEU A 283 -0.87 -25.91 1.95
N SER A 284 -1.88 -26.77 1.73
CA SER A 284 -1.84 -28.19 2.08
C SER A 284 -0.84 -29.02 1.26
N GLU A 285 -0.35 -28.49 0.13
CA GLU A 285 0.70 -29.13 -0.65
C GLU A 285 2.06 -29.18 0.10
N GLN A 286 2.30 -28.21 0.99
CA GLN A 286 3.60 -28.05 1.66
C GLN A 286 3.50 -28.15 3.19
N TYR A 287 2.32 -27.93 3.77
CA TYR A 287 2.12 -27.83 5.22
C TYR A 287 0.97 -28.73 5.70
N ASN A 288 1.00 -29.05 6.98
CA ASN A 288 -0.15 -29.70 7.64
C ASN A 288 -1.10 -28.59 8.11
N ILE A 289 -2.30 -28.52 7.50
CA ILE A 289 -3.23 -27.43 7.68
C ILE A 289 -4.44 -27.87 8.49
N GLN A 290 -4.75 -27.11 9.54
CA GLN A 290 -6.02 -27.15 10.23
C GLN A 290 -6.74 -25.79 10.07
N VAL A 291 -8.05 -25.80 10.00
CA VAL A 291 -8.86 -24.60 9.74
C VAL A 291 -10.01 -24.48 10.73
N CYS A 292 -10.40 -23.25 11.06
CA CYS A 292 -11.60 -22.97 11.84
C CYS A 292 -12.22 -21.62 11.43
N SER A 293 -13.45 -21.37 11.88
CA SER A 293 -14.27 -20.26 11.41
C SER A 293 -14.24 -19.02 12.30
N ASN A 294 -13.72 -19.12 13.52
CA ASN A 294 -13.68 -18.02 14.49
C ASN A 294 -12.61 -18.22 15.55
N GLY A 295 -12.29 -17.13 16.27
CA GLY A 295 -11.24 -17.15 17.30
C GLY A 295 -11.55 -18.06 18.50
N LYS A 296 -12.82 -18.33 18.79
CA LYS A 296 -13.20 -19.19 19.92
C LYS A 296 -12.89 -20.66 19.62
N GLU A 297 -13.20 -21.12 18.42
CA GLU A 297 -12.79 -22.45 17.95
C GLU A 297 -11.26 -22.56 17.90
N ALA A 298 -10.58 -21.52 17.44
CA ALA A 298 -9.13 -21.48 17.36
C ALA A 298 -8.46 -21.70 18.71
N LEU A 299 -8.98 -21.15 19.81
CA LEU A 299 -8.44 -21.35 21.17
C LEU A 299 -8.43 -22.81 21.60
N THR A 300 -9.45 -23.57 21.21
CA THR A 300 -9.53 -25.00 21.51
C THR A 300 -8.54 -25.79 20.65
N ILE A 301 -8.52 -25.48 19.34
CA ILE A 301 -7.67 -26.17 18.38
C ILE A 301 -6.18 -25.91 18.65
N VAL A 302 -5.79 -24.68 18.99
CA VAL A 302 -4.38 -24.35 19.25
C VAL A 302 -3.79 -25.21 20.35
N LYS A 303 -4.53 -25.46 21.43
CA LYS A 303 -4.04 -26.26 22.58
C LYS A 303 -3.84 -27.75 22.25
N GLU A 304 -4.67 -28.30 21.36
CA GLU A 304 -4.57 -29.69 20.96
C GLU A 304 -3.58 -29.90 19.80
N TYR A 305 -3.66 -29.00 18.82
CA TYR A 305 -2.90 -29.12 17.57
C TYR A 305 -1.48 -28.59 17.68
N MET A 306 -1.23 -27.58 18.54
CA MET A 306 0.06 -26.91 18.73
C MET A 306 0.68 -26.52 17.38
N PRO A 307 0.09 -25.53 16.66
CA PRO A 307 0.56 -25.12 15.35
C PRO A 307 1.90 -24.36 15.46
N ASN A 308 2.71 -24.42 14.40
CA ASN A 308 3.92 -23.63 14.27
C ASN A 308 3.66 -22.19 13.84
N LEU A 309 2.46 -21.94 13.26
CA LEU A 309 2.00 -20.64 12.80
C LEU A 309 0.46 -20.57 12.85
N VAL A 310 -0.08 -19.44 13.27
CA VAL A 310 -1.51 -19.11 13.15
C VAL A 310 -1.66 -17.97 12.12
N ILE A 311 -2.54 -18.16 11.14
CA ILE A 311 -2.97 -17.15 10.18
C ILE A 311 -4.42 -16.82 10.54
N SER A 312 -4.72 -15.56 10.89
CA SER A 312 -6.05 -15.17 11.37
C SER A 312 -6.55 -13.90 10.71
N ASP A 313 -7.82 -13.92 10.25
CA ASP A 313 -8.51 -12.66 10.00
C ASP A 313 -8.74 -11.91 11.31
N ILE A 314 -8.86 -10.58 11.22
CA ILE A 314 -9.11 -9.70 12.36
C ILE A 314 -10.61 -9.62 12.67
N MET A 315 -11.45 -9.61 11.63
CA MET A 315 -12.88 -9.30 11.74
C MET A 315 -13.74 -10.58 11.62
N MET A 316 -13.82 -11.34 12.68
CA MET A 316 -14.57 -12.59 12.73
C MET A 316 -15.70 -12.54 13.77
N PRO A 317 -16.79 -13.34 13.59
CA PRO A 317 -17.83 -13.50 14.59
C PRO A 317 -17.31 -14.19 15.87
N GLU A 318 -18.05 -14.08 16.96
CA GLU A 318 -17.80 -14.64 18.29
C GLU A 318 -16.52 -14.12 18.98
N MET A 319 -15.36 -14.19 18.34
CA MET A 319 -14.09 -13.71 18.84
C MET A 319 -13.25 -13.17 17.70
N ARG A 320 -12.80 -11.93 17.82
CA ARG A 320 -11.95 -11.26 16.83
C ARG A 320 -10.52 -11.79 16.86
N GLY A 321 -9.79 -11.66 15.71
CA GLY A 321 -8.40 -12.12 15.62
C GLY A 321 -7.42 -11.34 16.50
N ASP A 322 -7.66 -10.04 16.75
CA ASP A 322 -6.85 -9.25 17.68
C ASP A 322 -7.05 -9.71 19.15
N GLU A 323 -8.26 -10.09 19.53
CA GLU A 323 -8.58 -10.67 20.83
C GLU A 323 -7.95 -12.07 20.98
N LEU A 324 -8.08 -12.91 19.96
CA LEU A 324 -7.41 -14.22 19.89
C LEU A 324 -5.91 -14.08 20.07
N CYS A 325 -5.27 -13.16 19.32
CA CYS A 325 -3.85 -12.88 19.41
C CYS A 325 -3.46 -12.48 20.84
N HIS A 326 -4.22 -11.59 21.47
CA HIS A 326 -3.96 -11.16 22.85
C HIS A 326 -4.01 -12.32 23.83
N ILE A 327 -5.01 -13.21 23.73
CA ILE A 327 -5.15 -14.38 24.60
C ILE A 327 -3.97 -15.34 24.42
N LEU A 328 -3.66 -15.72 23.16
CA LEU A 328 -2.58 -16.66 22.86
C LEU A 328 -1.20 -16.13 23.26
N LYS A 329 -0.96 -14.82 23.16
CA LYS A 329 0.31 -14.19 23.53
C LYS A 329 0.50 -14.05 25.04
N ASN A 330 -0.58 -14.05 25.82
CA ASN A 330 -0.55 -14.02 27.29
C ASN A 330 -0.58 -15.42 27.94
N ASP A 331 -0.78 -16.48 27.19
CA ASP A 331 -0.72 -17.85 27.67
C ASP A 331 0.71 -18.41 27.47
N ILE A 332 1.31 -18.94 28.56
CA ILE A 332 2.69 -19.45 28.58
C ILE A 332 2.90 -20.57 27.54
N GLU A 333 1.90 -21.42 27.33
CA GLU A 333 1.98 -22.55 26.41
C GLU A 333 1.95 -22.14 24.94
N THR A 334 1.29 -21.02 24.61
CA THR A 334 1.04 -20.60 23.21
C THR A 334 1.71 -19.28 22.83
N SER A 335 2.29 -18.54 23.77
CA SER A 335 2.90 -17.23 23.54
C SER A 335 4.02 -17.22 22.49
N HIS A 336 4.71 -18.34 22.34
CA HIS A 336 5.81 -18.51 21.38
C HIS A 336 5.31 -18.69 19.92
N ILE A 337 4.04 -19.06 19.71
CA ILE A 337 3.49 -19.31 18.37
C ILE A 337 3.35 -17.98 17.61
N PRO A 338 3.98 -17.80 16.44
CA PRO A 338 3.78 -16.62 15.61
C PRO A 338 2.33 -16.56 15.10
N ILE A 339 1.78 -15.32 15.04
CA ILE A 339 0.42 -15.04 14.55
C ILE A 339 0.53 -13.93 13.52
N ILE A 340 -0.07 -14.15 12.35
CA ILE A 340 -0.11 -13.22 11.21
C ILE A 340 -1.56 -12.81 10.95
#